data_9afaf65a306cfc6bd2ee1a9e6dbfd2e3
#
_entry.id   9afaf65a306cfc6bd2ee1a9e6dbfd2e3
#
_cell.length_a   1.000
_cell.length_b   1.000
_cell.length_c   1.000
_cell.angle_alpha   90.00
_cell.angle_beta   90.00
_cell.angle_gamma   90.00
#
_symmetry.space_group_name_H-M   'P 1'
#
loop_
_entity.id
_entity.type
_entity.pdbx_description
1 polymer ?
#
loop_
_entity_poly.entity_id
_entity_poly.type
_entity_poly.pdbx_seq_one_letter_code
_entity_poly.pdbx_strand_id
1 'polypeptide(L)'
;MERNELIRWMVLNEICDDYENVDQIILPCVATDCAKLGFVVERSHIVNALGELIEGGLAKAYLLSGTKPAEELRGMPLLDVIEEDFKTYFYATPRGKELPLSDESWWPFDDERNPRP
;
A
#
# COMPACT_ATOMS: atom_id res chain seq x y z
N MET A 1 -7.13 -16.94 -0.83
CA MET A 1 -7.30 -15.49 -1.11
C MET A 1 -6.85 -15.21 -2.54
N GLU A 2 -7.63 -14.47 -3.27
CA GLU A 2 -7.30 -14.09 -4.63
C GLU A 2 -6.09 -13.14 -4.65
N ARG A 3 -5.30 -13.18 -5.74
CA ARG A 3 -4.04 -12.43 -5.85
C ARG A 3 -4.22 -10.91 -5.68
N ASN A 4 -5.21 -10.31 -6.36
CA ASN A 4 -5.45 -8.88 -6.25
C ASN A 4 -5.90 -8.46 -4.85
N GLU A 5 -6.67 -9.31 -4.19
CA GLU A 5 -7.08 -9.10 -2.82
C GLU A 5 -5.88 -9.14 -1.87
N LEU A 6 -4.97 -10.08 -2.06
CA LEU A 6 -3.75 -10.17 -1.27
C LEU A 6 -2.88 -8.93 -1.45
N ILE A 7 -2.70 -8.47 -2.69
CA ILE A 7 -1.94 -7.25 -2.97
C ILE A 7 -2.57 -6.06 -2.25
N ARG A 8 -3.89 -5.92 -2.28
CA ARG A 8 -4.60 -4.84 -1.59
C ARG A 8 -4.33 -4.86 -0.08
N TRP A 9 -4.38 -6.04 0.55
CA TRP A 9 -4.07 -6.19 1.97
C TRP A 9 -2.62 -5.85 2.28
N MET A 10 -1.68 -6.27 1.43
CA MET A 10 -0.26 -5.95 1.60
C MET A 10 0.01 -4.45 1.48
N VAL A 11 -0.63 -3.79 0.51
CA VAL A 11 -0.54 -2.34 0.34
C VAL A 11 -1.08 -1.63 1.57
N LEU A 12 -2.24 -2.03 2.06
CA LEU A 12 -2.83 -1.45 3.26
C LEU A 12 -1.91 -1.61 4.46
N ASN A 13 -1.32 -2.79 4.62
CA ASN A 13 -0.36 -3.04 5.71
C ASN A 13 0.84 -2.09 5.66
N GLU A 14 1.37 -1.81 4.46
CA GLU A 14 2.51 -0.90 4.30
C GLU A 14 2.19 0.53 4.71
N ILE A 15 0.95 0.98 4.53
CA ILE A 15 0.57 2.36 4.83
C ILE A 15 -0.11 2.54 6.20
N CYS A 16 -0.11 1.50 7.04
CA CYS A 16 -0.76 1.56 8.36
C CYS A 16 0.00 2.41 9.39
N ASP A 17 1.32 2.42 9.32
CA ASP A 17 2.15 3.02 10.37
C ASP A 17 2.70 4.41 10.01
N ASP A 18 2.80 4.72 8.73
CA ASP A 18 3.39 5.98 8.27
C ASP A 18 2.94 6.31 6.85
N TYR A 19 3.22 7.54 6.44
CA TYR A 19 3.04 7.98 5.06
C TYR A 19 4.05 7.26 4.18
N GLU A 20 3.57 6.59 3.13
CA GLU A 20 4.43 5.82 2.24
C GLU A 20 4.22 6.19 0.77
N ASN A 21 5.32 6.24 0.03
CA ASN A 21 5.33 6.54 -1.40
C ASN A 21 5.31 5.26 -2.22
N VAL A 22 4.62 5.29 -3.37
CA VAL A 22 4.48 4.10 -4.23
C VAL A 22 5.83 3.57 -4.69
N ASP A 23 6.64 4.43 -5.29
CA ASP A 23 7.85 3.99 -6.01
C ASP A 23 9.03 3.70 -5.10
N GLN A 24 9.11 4.35 -3.94
CA GLN A 24 10.22 4.16 -3.00
C GLN A 24 9.97 3.05 -1.99
N ILE A 25 8.74 2.87 -1.53
CA ILE A 25 8.44 1.97 -0.41
C ILE A 25 7.40 0.91 -0.77
N ILE A 26 6.20 1.32 -1.18
CA ILE A 26 5.08 0.37 -1.32
C ILE A 26 5.40 -0.69 -2.38
N LEU A 27 5.75 -0.27 -3.58
CA LEU A 27 6.04 -1.21 -4.68
C LEU A 27 7.22 -2.12 -4.38
N PRO A 28 8.40 -1.62 -3.95
CA PRO A 28 9.52 -2.51 -3.66
C PRO A 28 9.20 -3.53 -2.56
N CYS A 29 8.52 -3.13 -1.49
CA CYS A 29 8.19 -4.03 -0.38
C CYS A 29 7.18 -5.11 -0.80
N VAL A 30 6.09 -4.71 -1.43
CA VAL A 30 5.05 -5.67 -1.87
C VAL A 30 5.59 -6.59 -2.95
N ALA A 31 6.36 -6.06 -3.91
CA ALA A 31 6.95 -6.87 -4.98
C ALA A 31 7.92 -7.92 -4.42
N THR A 32 8.73 -7.56 -3.42
CA THR A 32 9.65 -8.50 -2.78
C THR A 32 8.89 -9.62 -2.09
N ASP A 33 7.86 -9.30 -1.33
CA ASP A 33 7.05 -10.30 -0.64
C ASP A 33 6.31 -11.22 -1.62
N CYS A 34 5.71 -10.65 -2.67
CA CYS A 34 4.99 -11.44 -3.66
C CYS A 34 5.92 -12.34 -4.49
N ALA A 35 7.17 -11.91 -4.72
CA ALA A 35 8.16 -12.76 -5.38
C ALA A 35 8.41 -14.04 -4.59
N LYS A 36 8.39 -13.99 -3.27
CA LYS A 36 8.51 -15.17 -2.41
C LYS A 36 7.33 -16.13 -2.56
N LEU A 37 6.18 -15.62 -2.98
CA LEU A 37 4.97 -16.40 -3.22
C LEU A 37 4.88 -16.88 -4.67
N GLY A 38 5.86 -16.54 -5.50
CA GLY A 38 5.95 -17.03 -6.88
C GLY A 38 5.26 -16.18 -7.92
N PHE A 39 4.93 -14.91 -7.64
CA PHE A 39 4.35 -14.05 -8.66
C PHE A 39 4.93 -12.63 -8.68
N VAL A 40 4.81 -11.98 -9.84
CA VAL A 40 5.34 -10.65 -10.11
C VAL A 40 4.27 -9.59 -9.86
N VAL A 41 4.65 -8.51 -9.16
CA VAL A 41 3.79 -7.36 -8.94
C VAL A 41 4.37 -6.17 -9.71
N GLU A 42 3.52 -5.55 -10.53
CA GLU A 42 3.88 -4.35 -11.27
C GLU A 42 3.30 -3.11 -10.61
N ARG A 43 3.81 -1.94 -10.98
CA ARG A 43 3.36 -0.65 -10.45
C ARG A 43 1.85 -0.46 -10.60
N SER A 44 1.29 -0.88 -11.72
CA SER A 44 -0.15 -0.78 -11.97
C SER A 44 -1.00 -1.54 -10.95
N HIS A 45 -0.51 -2.67 -10.48
CA HIS A 45 -1.20 -3.43 -9.42
C HIS A 45 -1.28 -2.64 -8.11
N ILE A 46 -0.20 -1.94 -7.76
CA ILE A 46 -0.14 -1.11 -6.56
C ILE A 46 -1.07 0.11 -6.70
N VAL A 47 -1.02 0.80 -7.83
CA VAL A 47 -1.86 1.96 -8.10
C VAL A 47 -3.34 1.59 -8.06
N ASN A 48 -3.71 0.48 -8.67
CA ASN A 48 -5.10 -0.02 -8.63
C ASN A 48 -5.54 -0.37 -7.21
N ALA A 49 -4.67 -1.03 -6.44
CA ALA A 49 -4.97 -1.35 -5.04
C ALA A 49 -5.20 -0.10 -4.20
N LEU A 50 -4.36 0.91 -4.36
CA LEU A 50 -4.52 2.19 -3.65
C LEU A 50 -5.83 2.87 -4.03
N GLY A 51 -6.19 2.88 -5.30
CA GLY A 51 -7.46 3.43 -5.76
C GLY A 51 -8.66 2.75 -5.10
N GLU A 52 -8.64 1.43 -5.02
CA GLU A 52 -9.70 0.66 -4.37
C GLU A 52 -9.77 0.95 -2.87
N LEU A 53 -8.62 1.06 -2.19
CA LEU A 53 -8.57 1.39 -0.77
C LEU A 53 -9.11 2.78 -0.48
N ILE A 54 -8.79 3.76 -1.31
CA ILE A 54 -9.29 5.12 -1.18
C ILE A 54 -10.81 5.15 -1.41
N GLU A 55 -11.29 4.49 -2.45
CA GLU A 55 -12.72 4.40 -2.74
C GLU A 55 -13.49 3.74 -1.60
N GLY A 56 -12.89 2.75 -0.95
CA GLY A 56 -13.49 2.06 0.19
C GLY A 56 -13.36 2.80 1.52
N GLY A 57 -12.72 3.96 1.56
CA GLY A 57 -12.55 4.73 2.79
C GLY A 57 -11.48 4.19 3.72
N LEU A 58 -10.57 3.35 3.23
CA LEU A 58 -9.53 2.71 4.04
C LEU A 58 -8.18 3.42 3.95
N ALA A 59 -8.00 4.27 2.97
CA ALA A 59 -6.77 5.03 2.75
C ALA A 59 -7.06 6.41 2.21
N LYS A 60 -6.08 7.31 2.34
CA LYS A 60 -6.10 8.65 1.76
C LYS A 60 -4.74 8.97 1.16
N ALA A 61 -4.75 9.87 0.18
CA ALA A 61 -3.54 10.37 -0.45
C ALA A 61 -3.20 11.76 0.09
N TYR A 62 -1.90 12.05 0.15
CA TYR A 62 -1.38 13.31 0.69
C TYR A 62 -0.23 13.82 -0.15
N LEU A 63 -0.10 15.16 -0.21
CA LEU A 63 1.13 15.80 -0.68
C LEU A 63 1.98 16.15 0.55
N LEU A 64 3.23 15.72 0.53
CA LEU A 64 4.18 16.07 1.57
C LEU A 64 5.27 16.98 0.98
N SER A 65 5.47 18.13 1.62
CA SER A 65 6.60 19.01 1.33
C SER A 65 7.31 19.31 2.65
N GLY A 66 8.65 19.37 2.64
CA GLY A 66 9.46 19.40 3.85
C GLY A 66 9.21 20.56 4.82
N THR A 67 8.47 21.60 4.40
CA THR A 67 8.23 22.80 5.20
C THR A 67 6.76 23.04 5.54
N LYS A 68 5.85 22.20 5.06
CA LYS A 68 4.41 22.38 5.24
C LYS A 68 3.77 21.12 5.83
N PRO A 69 2.65 21.24 6.54
CA PRO A 69 1.87 20.09 6.96
C PRO A 69 1.42 19.27 5.74
N ALA A 70 1.20 17.98 5.94
CA ALA A 70 0.67 17.09 4.90
C ALA A 70 -0.66 17.63 4.39
N GLU A 71 -0.80 17.73 3.07
CA GLU A 71 -2.03 18.19 2.42
C GLU A 71 -2.82 16.98 1.92
N GLU A 72 -4.03 16.80 2.45
CA GLU A 72 -4.91 15.72 2.01
C GLU A 72 -5.44 15.98 0.60
N LEU A 73 -5.31 15.00 -0.27
CA LEU A 73 -5.85 15.05 -1.62
C LEU A 73 -7.25 14.44 -1.67
N ARG A 74 -8.08 14.91 -2.60
CA ARG A 74 -9.38 14.32 -2.83
C ARG A 74 -9.26 13.14 -3.79
N GLY A 75 -9.63 11.95 -3.30
CA GLY A 75 -9.64 10.75 -4.12
C GLY A 75 -8.24 10.30 -4.54
N MET A 76 -8.19 9.47 -5.57
CA MET A 76 -6.94 8.92 -6.08
C MET A 76 -6.26 9.91 -7.02
N PRO A 77 -5.00 10.32 -6.75
CA PRO A 77 -4.26 11.16 -7.69
C PRO A 77 -3.86 10.37 -8.95
N LEU A 78 -3.53 11.10 -10.01
CA LEU A 78 -3.02 10.49 -11.24
C LEU A 78 -1.57 10.06 -11.02
N LEU A 79 -1.30 8.76 -11.17
CA LEU A 79 0.02 8.15 -10.97
C LEU A 79 0.44 7.29 -12.15
N ASP A 80 0.02 7.68 -13.36
CA ASP A 80 0.38 6.99 -14.60
C ASP A 80 1.84 7.25 -15.02
N VAL A 81 2.48 8.25 -14.41
CA VAL A 81 3.90 8.55 -14.59
C VAL A 81 4.61 8.51 -13.23
N ILE A 82 5.83 7.97 -13.20
CA ILE A 82 6.64 7.95 -11.97
C ILE A 82 6.97 9.38 -11.57
N GLU A 83 6.68 9.73 -10.31
CA GLU A 83 7.00 11.04 -9.75
C GLU A 83 8.50 11.17 -9.52
N GLU A 84 9.11 12.22 -10.07
CA GLU A 84 10.56 12.47 -9.91
C GLU A 84 10.92 12.92 -8.49
N ASP A 85 10.03 13.67 -7.83
CA ASP A 85 10.30 14.27 -6.52
C ASP A 85 9.58 13.59 -5.36
N PHE A 86 8.89 12.50 -5.62
CA PHE A 86 8.28 11.65 -4.60
C PHE A 86 7.44 12.41 -3.56
N LYS A 87 6.54 13.30 -4.01
CA LYS A 87 5.71 14.12 -3.13
C LYS A 87 4.38 13.49 -2.72
N THR A 88 3.90 12.53 -3.49
CA THR A 88 2.60 11.91 -3.25
C THR A 88 2.76 10.68 -2.33
N TYR A 89 2.10 10.74 -1.19
CA TYR A 89 2.17 9.71 -0.16
C TYR A 89 0.78 9.20 0.20
N PHE A 90 0.72 8.04 0.79
CA PHE A 90 -0.53 7.38 1.19
C PHE A 90 -0.46 6.99 2.65
N TYR A 91 -1.60 7.02 3.32
CA TYR A 91 -1.72 6.65 4.73
C TYR A 91 -3.08 6.02 4.96
N ALA A 92 -3.14 5.00 5.80
CA ALA A 92 -4.40 4.37 6.15
C ALA A 92 -5.25 5.29 7.03
N THR A 93 -6.56 5.27 6.80
CA THR A 93 -7.53 5.91 7.72
C THR A 93 -7.59 5.11 9.02
N PRO A 94 -8.18 5.66 10.11
CA PRO A 94 -8.38 4.87 11.33
C PRO A 94 -9.08 3.53 11.08
N ARG A 95 -10.09 3.51 10.20
CA ARG A 95 -10.77 2.28 9.80
C ARG A 95 -9.84 1.33 9.05
N GLY A 96 -9.00 1.85 8.16
CA GLY A 96 -8.03 1.06 7.43
C GLY A 96 -6.97 0.43 8.32
N LYS A 97 -6.56 1.14 9.37
CA LYS A 97 -5.57 0.63 10.33
C LYS A 97 -6.06 -0.56 11.14
N GLU A 98 -7.36 -0.61 11.41
CA GLU A 98 -7.94 -1.68 12.22
C GLU A 98 -7.96 -3.02 11.49
N LEU A 99 -8.13 -3.03 10.16
CA LEU A 99 -8.34 -4.25 9.41
C LEU A 99 -7.15 -5.22 9.42
N PRO A 100 -5.91 -4.81 9.11
CA PRO A 100 -4.77 -5.74 9.17
C PRO A 100 -4.44 -6.20 10.59
N LEU A 101 -4.75 -5.38 11.60
CA LEU A 101 -4.45 -5.68 13.00
C LEU A 101 -5.49 -6.57 13.65
N SER A 102 -6.75 -6.55 13.18
CA SER A 102 -7.84 -7.33 13.78
C SER A 102 -7.78 -8.80 13.44
N ASP A 103 -7.19 -9.16 12.31
CA ASP A 103 -7.07 -10.54 11.86
C ASP A 103 -5.82 -10.68 10.99
N GLU A 104 -4.80 -11.35 11.50
CA GLU A 104 -3.54 -11.56 10.80
C GLU A 104 -3.52 -12.85 9.97
N SER A 105 -4.62 -13.60 9.93
CA SER A 105 -4.67 -14.86 9.20
C SER A 105 -4.46 -14.71 7.69
N TRP A 106 -4.69 -13.51 7.14
CA TRP A 106 -4.43 -13.22 5.73
C TRP A 106 -2.94 -13.17 5.38
N TRP A 107 -2.08 -12.92 6.39
CA TRP A 107 -0.63 -12.76 6.18
C TRP A 107 -0.03 -14.10 5.76
N PRO A 108 0.60 -14.18 4.56
CA PRO A 108 0.99 -15.47 4.00
C PRO A 108 2.35 -15.98 4.45
N PHE A 109 2.99 -15.29 5.40
CA PHE A 109 4.33 -15.64 5.86
C PHE A 109 4.32 -16.09 7.32
N ASP A 110 5.30 -16.93 7.68
CA ASP A 110 5.54 -17.31 9.07
C ASP A 110 6.43 -16.27 9.78
N ASP A 111 6.81 -16.54 11.04
CA ASP A 111 7.62 -15.62 11.84
C ASP A 111 9.02 -15.40 11.27
N GLU A 112 9.51 -16.31 10.44
CA GLU A 112 10.79 -16.21 9.75
C GLU A 112 10.68 -15.57 8.37
N ARG A 113 9.50 -15.08 8.02
CA ARG A 113 9.19 -14.47 6.74
C ARG A 113 9.29 -15.43 5.55
N ASN A 114 9.05 -16.70 5.79
CA ASN A 114 8.92 -17.70 4.74
C ASN A 114 7.44 -17.95 4.43
N PRO A 115 7.09 -18.27 3.16
CA PRO A 115 5.70 -18.57 2.83
C PRO A 115 5.15 -19.70 3.67
N ARG A 116 3.92 -19.54 4.15
CA ARG A 116 3.21 -20.60 4.86
C ARG A 116 2.79 -21.69 3.87
N PRO A 117 2.79 -22.97 4.31
CA PRO A 117 2.31 -24.06 3.47
C PRO A 117 0.83 -23.95 3.13
#